data_a9cdf362727563c9105f83a4d93aaca2
#
_entry.id   a9cdf362727563c9105f83a4d93aaca2
#
_cell.length_a   1.000
_cell.length_b   1.000
_cell.length_c   1.000
_cell.angle_alpha   90.00
_cell.angle_beta   90.00
_cell.angle_gamma   90.00
#
_symmetry.space_group_name_H-M   'P 1'
#
loop_
_entity.id
_entity.type
_entity.pdbx_description
1 polymer ?
#
loop_
_entity_poly.entity_id
_entity_poly.type
_entity_poly.pdbx_seq_one_letter_code
_entity_poly.pdbx_strand_id
1 'polypeptide(L)'
;MRPGAGATVTKTGLRDRLVAWLSHHQRVSLSTLAELLGNPFTSLMTWLVIGIALGLPLILYVVLQNVSSISGDWGGKPRVVLYLTQEVTLEGGQALAMEIEQRDDIEETVFVSSARALQEFQRRSGFGDVLSTLDRNPLPHVIEVVPVNPDPFVLGKLVSAWEVNMLVENVSVDLQWLERLFALLVFAERLVTALAIVLGLGVMLIMGNTIRLAIESRRQEIEVIKLVGGTDAFVRRPFLYLGFWYGLGGAVTAFFLLQTSLYFLSTPVEMLAQSYRDDFALQGPGFLGNLLLLVSGSILGIIGSVLAVSRHLADIEPA
;
A
#
# COMPACT_ATOMS: atom_id res chain seq x y z
N MET A 1 -15.92 66.21 40.19
CA MET A 1 -16.30 64.80 39.92
C MET A 1 -16.41 64.61 38.41
N ARG A 2 -15.47 63.89 37.78
CA ARG A 2 -15.58 63.52 36.36
C ARG A 2 -16.19 62.13 36.33
N PRO A 3 -17.25 61.84 35.48
CA PRO A 3 -17.83 60.53 35.38
C PRO A 3 -16.86 59.61 34.62
N GLY A 4 -16.61 58.43 35.17
CA GLY A 4 -15.75 57.42 34.63
C GLY A 4 -16.20 56.99 33.24
N ALA A 5 -15.25 56.92 32.30
CA ALA A 5 -15.47 56.36 30.97
C ALA A 5 -15.80 54.89 31.11
N GLY A 6 -17.08 54.54 30.84
CA GLY A 6 -17.54 53.15 30.80
C GLY A 6 -16.79 52.40 29.71
N ALA A 7 -16.30 51.21 30.06
CA ALA A 7 -15.66 50.31 29.14
C ALA A 7 -16.64 49.97 28.00
N THR A 8 -16.34 50.47 26.81
CA THR A 8 -17.10 50.13 25.60
C THR A 8 -16.84 48.66 25.24
N VAL A 9 -17.83 47.80 25.41
CA VAL A 9 -17.80 46.44 24.93
C VAL A 9 -17.80 46.49 23.41
N THR A 10 -16.63 46.39 22.81
CA THR A 10 -16.45 46.27 21.37
C THR A 10 -17.03 44.92 20.95
N LYS A 11 -18.09 44.93 20.17
CA LYS A 11 -18.64 43.68 19.55
C LYS A 11 -17.56 43.11 18.63
N THR A 12 -16.86 42.10 19.10
CA THR A 12 -15.88 41.36 18.29
C THR A 12 -16.58 40.74 17.06
N GLY A 13 -16.18 41.17 15.87
CA GLY A 13 -16.72 40.64 14.60
C GLY A 13 -16.39 39.15 14.44
N LEU A 14 -17.11 38.46 13.58
CA LEU A 14 -16.85 37.04 13.24
C LEU A 14 -15.38 36.85 12.81
N ARG A 15 -14.82 37.80 12.08
CA ARG A 15 -13.42 37.80 11.63
C ARG A 15 -12.44 37.82 12.81
N ASP A 16 -12.71 38.67 13.80
CA ASP A 16 -11.83 38.78 14.99
C ASP A 16 -11.88 37.52 15.84
N ARG A 17 -13.03 36.90 15.96
CA ARG A 17 -13.20 35.59 16.62
C ARG A 17 -12.46 34.48 15.89
N LEU A 18 -12.51 34.41 14.55
CA LEU A 18 -11.77 33.44 13.73
C LEU A 18 -10.26 33.65 13.85
N VAL A 19 -9.79 34.88 13.77
CA VAL A 19 -8.36 35.22 13.92
C VAL A 19 -7.87 34.85 15.30
N ALA A 20 -8.62 35.19 16.35
CA ALA A 20 -8.28 34.85 17.74
C ALA A 20 -8.30 33.32 17.95
N TRP A 21 -9.24 32.60 17.36
CA TRP A 21 -9.32 31.15 17.41
C TRP A 21 -8.11 30.51 16.72
N LEU A 22 -7.80 30.92 15.47
CA LEU A 22 -6.64 30.43 14.71
C LEU A 22 -5.32 30.72 15.42
N SER A 23 -5.12 31.94 15.92
CA SER A 23 -3.90 32.33 16.63
C SER A 23 -3.70 31.53 17.93
N HIS A 24 -4.81 31.22 18.63
CA HIS A 24 -4.76 30.36 19.81
C HIS A 24 -4.34 28.93 19.47
N HIS A 25 -4.98 28.33 18.45
CA HIS A 25 -4.65 26.96 17.98
C HIS A 25 -3.19 26.88 17.51
N GLN A 26 -2.74 27.85 16.72
CA GLN A 26 -1.35 27.92 16.26
C GLN A 26 -0.37 28.02 17.43
N ARG A 27 -0.65 28.88 18.44
CA ARG A 27 0.21 29.02 19.59
C ARG A 27 0.30 27.72 20.40
N VAL A 28 -0.82 27.08 20.70
CA VAL A 28 -0.85 25.80 21.43
C VAL A 28 -0.12 24.70 20.67
N SER A 29 -0.35 24.59 19.36
CA SER A 29 0.35 23.61 18.52
C SER A 29 1.86 23.81 18.52
N LEU A 30 2.33 25.06 18.33
CA LEU A 30 3.76 25.38 18.31
C LEU A 30 4.42 25.19 19.68
N SER A 31 3.74 25.56 20.78
CA SER A 31 4.26 25.37 22.15
C SER A 31 4.41 23.87 22.47
N THR A 32 3.45 23.04 22.02
CA THR A 32 3.52 21.58 22.19
C THR A 32 4.67 20.98 21.38
N LEU A 33 4.89 21.46 20.16
CA LEU A 33 6.03 21.03 19.34
C LEU A 33 7.37 21.43 20.00
N ALA A 34 7.48 22.67 20.50
CA ALA A 34 8.67 23.14 21.18
C ALA A 34 9.00 22.29 22.41
N GLU A 35 7.99 21.85 23.16
CA GLU A 35 8.15 20.96 24.31
C GLU A 35 8.71 19.58 23.90
N LEU A 36 8.19 19.01 22.81
CA LEU A 36 8.72 17.76 22.24
C LEU A 36 10.19 17.89 21.83
N LEU A 37 10.54 19.01 21.21
CA LEU A 37 11.92 19.30 20.81
C LEU A 37 12.82 19.62 22.01
N GLY A 38 12.26 20.07 23.14
CA GLY A 38 12.97 20.27 24.41
C GLY A 38 13.42 18.96 25.07
N ASN A 39 12.75 17.85 24.78
CA ASN A 39 13.11 16.50 25.25
C ASN A 39 13.36 15.54 24.05
N PRO A 40 14.41 15.79 23.27
CA PRO A 40 14.59 15.16 21.96
C PRO A 40 14.76 13.63 22.06
N PHE A 41 15.43 13.12 23.07
CA PHE A 41 15.66 11.70 23.24
C PHE A 41 14.36 10.92 23.46
N THR A 42 13.51 11.37 24.37
CA THR A 42 12.23 10.73 24.67
C THR A 42 11.27 10.80 23.47
N SER A 43 11.22 11.95 22.82
CA SER A 43 10.38 12.16 21.63
C SER A 43 10.83 11.30 20.47
N LEU A 44 12.14 11.21 20.22
CA LEU A 44 12.72 10.37 19.17
C LEU A 44 12.43 8.89 19.43
N MET A 45 12.58 8.40 20.67
CA MET A 45 12.25 7.01 21.01
C MET A 45 10.78 6.70 20.72
N THR A 46 9.87 7.60 21.10
CA THR A 46 8.45 7.43 20.82
C THR A 46 8.16 7.46 19.32
N TRP A 47 8.76 8.38 18.56
CA TRP A 47 8.65 8.44 17.10
C TRP A 47 9.20 7.20 16.43
N LEU A 48 10.33 6.65 16.88
CA LEU A 48 10.89 5.41 16.37
C LEU A 48 9.94 4.22 16.58
N VAL A 49 9.38 4.06 17.78
CA VAL A 49 8.46 2.97 18.07
C VAL A 49 7.20 3.06 17.21
N ILE A 50 6.60 4.26 17.12
CA ILE A 50 5.43 4.51 16.26
C ILE A 50 5.82 4.31 14.79
N GLY A 51 7.00 4.81 14.39
CA GLY A 51 7.52 4.69 13.03
C GLY A 51 7.74 3.25 12.59
N ILE A 52 8.30 2.41 13.46
CA ILE A 52 8.45 0.96 13.19
C ILE A 52 7.07 0.30 13.08
N ALA A 53 6.16 0.63 13.99
CA ALA A 53 4.83 0.04 14.00
C ALA A 53 4.00 0.40 12.76
N LEU A 54 4.14 1.61 12.21
CA LEU A 54 3.49 2.03 10.97
C LEU A 54 4.28 1.60 9.72
N GLY A 55 5.61 1.65 9.79
CA GLY A 55 6.49 1.39 8.66
C GLY A 55 6.56 -0.08 8.28
N LEU A 56 6.57 -0.99 9.26
CA LEU A 56 6.73 -2.42 8.99
C LEU A 56 5.59 -3.00 8.13
N PRO A 57 4.30 -2.80 8.44
CA PRO A 57 3.23 -3.25 7.55
C PRO A 57 3.28 -2.58 6.17
N LEU A 58 3.65 -1.30 6.12
CA LEU A 58 3.74 -0.57 4.86
C LEU A 58 4.88 -1.10 3.98
N ILE A 59 6.05 -1.39 4.55
CA ILE A 59 7.18 -2.00 3.84
C ILE A 59 6.76 -3.37 3.29
N LEU A 60 6.12 -4.21 4.12
CA LEU A 60 5.62 -5.52 3.67
C LEU A 60 4.58 -5.39 2.56
N TYR A 61 3.67 -4.43 2.66
CA TYR A 61 2.68 -4.15 1.61
C TYR A 61 3.35 -3.75 0.30
N VAL A 62 4.32 -2.83 0.34
CA VAL A 62 5.07 -2.39 -0.84
C VAL A 62 5.86 -3.54 -1.46
N VAL A 63 6.51 -4.36 -0.64
CA VAL A 63 7.21 -5.57 -1.12
C VAL A 63 6.24 -6.52 -1.80
N LEU A 64 5.08 -6.78 -1.19
CA LEU A 64 4.06 -7.65 -1.75
C LEU A 64 3.51 -7.12 -3.09
N GLN A 65 3.27 -5.82 -3.18
CA GLN A 65 2.83 -5.17 -4.41
C GLN A 65 3.87 -5.30 -5.53
N ASN A 66 5.15 -5.12 -5.19
CA ASN A 66 6.24 -5.32 -6.16
C ASN A 66 6.38 -6.80 -6.57
N VAL A 67 6.24 -7.74 -5.65
CA VAL A 67 6.25 -9.18 -5.98
C VAL A 67 5.09 -9.55 -6.89
N SER A 68 3.91 -8.99 -6.67
CA SER A 68 2.76 -9.23 -7.54
C SER A 68 2.94 -8.65 -8.94
N SER A 69 3.61 -7.50 -9.09
CA SER A 69 3.93 -6.93 -10.40
C SER A 69 5.02 -7.73 -11.14
N ILE A 70 6.07 -8.18 -10.43
CA ILE A 70 7.12 -9.04 -11.01
C ILE A 70 6.51 -10.36 -11.51
N SER A 71 5.59 -10.96 -10.78
CA SER A 71 4.94 -12.21 -11.23
C SER A 71 4.12 -12.02 -12.50
N GLY A 72 3.70 -10.79 -12.83
CA GLY A 72 3.12 -10.41 -14.11
C GLY A 72 4.14 -10.25 -15.24
N ASP A 73 5.36 -9.81 -14.94
CA ASP A 73 6.39 -9.46 -15.95
C ASP A 73 7.44 -10.56 -16.18
N TRP A 74 7.66 -11.48 -15.26
CA TRP A 74 8.63 -12.59 -15.39
C TRP A 74 8.27 -13.67 -16.44
N GLY A 75 7.85 -13.24 -17.62
CA GLY A 75 7.28 -14.11 -18.64
C GLY A 75 5.98 -14.72 -18.16
N GLY A 76 5.40 -14.14 -17.12
CA GLY A 76 4.38 -14.66 -16.27
C GLY A 76 3.06 -13.92 -16.28
N LYS A 77 2.81 -13.02 -17.22
CA LYS A 77 1.42 -12.85 -17.60
C LYS A 77 0.96 -14.23 -18.02
N PRO A 78 -0.08 -14.80 -17.39
CA PRO A 78 -0.48 -16.15 -17.71
C PRO A 78 -0.75 -16.21 -19.20
N ARG A 79 0.12 -16.91 -19.94
CA ARG A 79 -0.07 -17.14 -21.36
C ARG A 79 -0.95 -18.36 -21.49
N VAL A 80 -2.06 -18.16 -22.12
CA VAL A 80 -2.91 -19.27 -22.57
C VAL A 80 -2.41 -19.67 -23.93
N VAL A 81 -1.99 -20.92 -24.07
CA VAL A 81 -1.47 -21.48 -25.31
C VAL A 81 -2.55 -22.32 -25.96
N LEU A 82 -3.03 -21.86 -27.11
CA LEU A 82 -4.02 -22.57 -27.92
C LEU A 82 -3.30 -23.38 -28.99
N TYR A 83 -3.35 -24.68 -28.88
CA TYR A 83 -2.87 -25.58 -29.93
C TYR A 83 -4.00 -25.78 -30.94
N LEU A 84 -3.75 -25.40 -32.19
CA LEU A 84 -4.74 -25.52 -33.24
C LEU A 84 -4.76 -26.95 -33.81
N THR A 85 -5.89 -27.37 -34.38
CA THR A 85 -5.97 -28.65 -35.05
C THR A 85 -5.02 -28.69 -36.25
N GLN A 86 -4.48 -29.85 -36.59
CA GLN A 86 -3.50 -29.99 -37.69
C GLN A 86 -4.10 -29.67 -39.08
N GLU A 87 -5.42 -29.63 -39.19
CA GLU A 87 -6.14 -29.29 -40.42
C GLU A 87 -6.22 -27.77 -40.67
N VAL A 88 -5.91 -26.94 -39.65
CA VAL A 88 -5.97 -25.49 -39.75
C VAL A 88 -4.84 -24.98 -40.65
N THR A 89 -5.22 -24.22 -41.68
CA THR A 89 -4.25 -23.58 -42.58
C THR A 89 -3.58 -22.40 -41.90
N LEU A 90 -2.43 -21.98 -42.43
CA LEU A 90 -1.72 -20.80 -41.94
C LEU A 90 -2.63 -19.55 -41.90
N GLU A 91 -3.42 -19.35 -42.97
CA GLU A 91 -4.35 -18.24 -43.11
C GLU A 91 -5.50 -18.31 -42.05
N GLY A 92 -6.03 -19.52 -41.84
CA GLY A 92 -7.08 -19.78 -40.86
C GLY A 92 -6.61 -19.52 -39.43
N GLY A 93 -5.36 -19.92 -39.10
CA GLY A 93 -4.76 -19.68 -37.81
C GLY A 93 -4.48 -18.17 -37.55
N GLN A 94 -4.02 -17.44 -38.58
CA GLN A 94 -3.83 -16.00 -38.50
C GLN A 94 -5.15 -15.24 -38.35
N ALA A 95 -6.20 -15.66 -39.08
CA ALA A 95 -7.52 -15.05 -38.95
C ALA A 95 -8.10 -15.23 -37.55
N LEU A 96 -7.97 -16.42 -36.96
CA LEU A 96 -8.38 -16.67 -35.58
C LEU A 96 -7.57 -15.84 -34.56
N ALA A 97 -6.25 -15.69 -34.78
CA ALA A 97 -5.43 -14.85 -33.92
C ALA A 97 -5.86 -13.37 -33.94
N MET A 98 -6.18 -12.83 -35.13
CA MET A 98 -6.71 -11.45 -35.29
C MET A 98 -8.09 -11.29 -34.64
N GLU A 99 -8.95 -12.31 -34.71
CA GLU A 99 -10.25 -12.30 -34.03
C GLU A 99 -10.08 -12.23 -32.50
N ILE A 100 -9.15 -13.05 -31.98
CA ILE A 100 -8.84 -13.03 -30.53
C ILE A 100 -8.24 -11.69 -30.09
N GLU A 101 -7.35 -11.10 -30.87
CA GLU A 101 -6.69 -9.82 -30.58
C GLU A 101 -7.68 -8.65 -30.51
N GLN A 102 -8.79 -8.70 -31.24
CA GLN A 102 -9.83 -7.66 -31.23
C GLN A 102 -10.71 -7.67 -29.96
N ARG A 103 -10.52 -8.62 -29.06
CA ARG A 103 -11.32 -8.72 -27.84
C ARG A 103 -10.78 -7.78 -26.76
N ASP A 104 -11.66 -7.10 -26.06
CA ASP A 104 -11.32 -6.16 -24.97
C ASP A 104 -10.69 -6.85 -23.74
N ASP A 105 -10.85 -8.16 -23.58
CA ASP A 105 -10.32 -8.97 -22.47
C ASP A 105 -8.92 -9.56 -22.76
N ILE A 106 -8.36 -9.28 -23.94
CA ILE A 106 -7.04 -9.74 -24.39
C ILE A 106 -6.10 -8.54 -24.54
N GLU A 107 -4.90 -8.66 -24.02
CA GLU A 107 -3.87 -7.64 -24.09
C GLU A 107 -2.93 -7.84 -25.27
N GLU A 108 -2.54 -9.10 -25.52
CA GLU A 108 -1.59 -9.46 -26.57
C GLU A 108 -1.95 -10.81 -27.15
N THR A 109 -1.80 -10.97 -28.45
CA THR A 109 -1.97 -12.24 -29.16
C THR A 109 -0.77 -12.46 -30.09
N VAL A 110 -0.11 -13.60 -29.95
CA VAL A 110 1.03 -13.98 -30.79
C VAL A 110 0.73 -15.27 -31.53
N PHE A 111 0.68 -15.18 -32.86
CA PHE A 111 0.54 -16.37 -33.71
C PHE A 111 1.91 -16.96 -34.00
N VAL A 112 2.07 -18.26 -33.72
CA VAL A 112 3.28 -19.04 -34.00
C VAL A 112 2.94 -20.12 -34.99
N SER A 113 3.48 -20.02 -36.22
CA SER A 113 3.28 -21.06 -37.24
C SER A 113 3.98 -22.36 -36.84
N SER A 114 3.46 -23.50 -37.29
CA SER A 114 4.05 -24.82 -37.04
C SER A 114 5.52 -24.91 -37.46
N ALA A 115 5.90 -24.23 -38.55
CA ALA A 115 7.29 -24.15 -39.00
C ALA A 115 8.17 -23.39 -38.01
N ARG A 116 7.70 -22.25 -37.49
CA ARG A 116 8.42 -21.45 -36.46
C ARG A 116 8.50 -22.20 -35.14
N ALA A 117 7.42 -22.85 -34.73
CA ALA A 117 7.38 -23.70 -33.54
C ALA A 117 8.43 -24.82 -33.61
N LEU A 118 8.58 -25.47 -34.77
CA LEU A 118 9.59 -26.50 -34.98
C LEU A 118 11.02 -25.93 -34.86
N GLN A 119 11.28 -24.79 -35.49
CA GLN A 119 12.58 -24.13 -35.40
C GLN A 119 12.97 -23.72 -33.96
N GLU A 120 12.01 -23.25 -33.22
CA GLU A 120 12.22 -22.82 -31.83
C GLU A 120 12.43 -24.04 -30.92
N PHE A 121 11.67 -25.09 -31.12
CA PHE A 121 11.86 -26.35 -30.40
C PHE A 121 13.23 -26.98 -30.70
N GLN A 122 13.68 -27.01 -31.94
CA GLN A 122 14.99 -27.52 -32.32
C GLN A 122 16.13 -26.75 -31.65
N ARG A 123 15.99 -25.42 -31.56
CA ARG A 123 17.00 -24.58 -30.89
C ARG A 123 17.07 -24.73 -29.38
N ARG A 124 15.93 -24.96 -28.72
CA ARG A 124 15.83 -24.99 -27.24
C ARG A 124 15.94 -26.40 -26.65
N SER A 125 15.45 -27.40 -27.34
CA SER A 125 15.37 -28.77 -26.80
C SER A 125 16.64 -29.62 -26.94
N GLY A 126 17.60 -29.22 -27.81
CA GLY A 126 18.76 -30.03 -28.14
C GLY A 126 18.47 -31.29 -28.95
N PHE A 127 17.19 -31.54 -29.29
CA PHE A 127 16.73 -32.70 -30.11
C PHE A 127 16.61 -32.37 -31.60
N GLY A 128 17.31 -31.37 -32.10
CA GLY A 128 17.24 -30.90 -33.48
C GLY A 128 17.44 -31.99 -34.51
N ASP A 129 18.40 -32.88 -34.29
CA ASP A 129 18.74 -33.98 -35.23
C ASP A 129 17.64 -35.04 -35.34
N VAL A 130 16.94 -35.33 -34.23
CA VAL A 130 15.87 -36.34 -34.21
C VAL A 130 14.65 -35.87 -34.98
N LEU A 131 14.31 -34.57 -34.83
CA LEU A 131 13.14 -34.01 -35.52
C LEU A 131 13.35 -33.83 -37.05
N SER A 132 14.61 -33.69 -37.46
CA SER A 132 14.95 -33.64 -38.91
C SER A 132 14.73 -34.95 -39.64
N THR A 133 14.57 -36.09 -38.93
CA THR A 133 14.30 -37.41 -39.52
C THR A 133 12.81 -37.69 -39.69
N LEU A 134 11.92 -36.79 -39.26
CA LEU A 134 10.47 -36.94 -39.41
C LEU A 134 10.02 -36.47 -40.81
N ASP A 135 9.22 -37.28 -41.48
CA ASP A 135 8.68 -36.95 -42.81
C ASP A 135 7.70 -35.77 -42.81
N ARG A 136 7.11 -35.48 -41.67
CA ARG A 136 6.17 -34.36 -41.48
C ARG A 136 6.40 -33.66 -40.16
N ASN A 137 6.17 -32.34 -40.13
CA ASN A 137 6.17 -31.58 -38.89
C ASN A 137 5.03 -32.03 -37.96
N PRO A 138 5.30 -32.60 -36.78
CA PRO A 138 4.26 -33.03 -35.84
C PRO A 138 3.66 -31.87 -35.03
N LEU A 139 4.27 -30.67 -35.07
CA LEU A 139 3.80 -29.55 -34.26
C LEU A 139 2.66 -28.80 -34.97
N PRO A 140 1.57 -28.49 -34.27
CA PRO A 140 0.47 -27.70 -34.81
C PRO A 140 0.84 -26.19 -34.86
N HIS A 141 -0.02 -25.39 -35.43
CA HIS A 141 -0.02 -23.94 -35.23
C HIS A 141 -0.41 -23.61 -33.81
N VAL A 142 0.16 -22.55 -33.23
CA VAL A 142 -0.07 -22.18 -31.87
C VAL A 142 -0.45 -20.69 -31.81
N ILE A 143 -1.43 -20.37 -30.98
CA ILE A 143 -1.74 -18.98 -30.63
C ILE A 143 -1.45 -18.80 -29.12
N GLU A 144 -0.50 -17.94 -28.81
CA GLU A 144 -0.25 -17.51 -27.43
C GLU A 144 -1.08 -16.28 -27.15
N VAL A 145 -1.88 -16.32 -26.11
CA VAL A 145 -2.81 -15.26 -25.72
C VAL A 145 -2.47 -14.78 -24.33
N VAL A 146 -2.32 -13.47 -24.15
CA VAL A 146 -2.12 -12.82 -22.88
C VAL A 146 -3.42 -12.10 -22.50
N PRO A 147 -4.15 -12.54 -21.48
CA PRO A 147 -5.37 -11.87 -21.02
C PRO A 147 -5.05 -10.61 -20.22
N VAL A 148 -5.94 -9.61 -20.29
CA VAL A 148 -5.86 -8.37 -19.49
C VAL A 148 -5.99 -8.68 -17.99
N ASN A 149 -6.87 -9.62 -17.63
CA ASN A 149 -7.10 -9.99 -16.24
C ASN A 149 -6.54 -11.39 -15.96
N PRO A 150 -5.49 -11.50 -15.11
CA PRO A 150 -4.85 -12.77 -14.77
C PRO A 150 -5.60 -13.59 -13.72
N ASP A 151 -6.79 -13.17 -13.26
CA ASP A 151 -7.58 -13.88 -12.26
C ASP A 151 -7.90 -15.31 -12.74
N PRO A 152 -7.56 -16.37 -11.95
CA PRO A 152 -7.78 -17.78 -12.34
C PRO A 152 -9.24 -18.09 -12.69
N PHE A 153 -10.20 -17.45 -12.06
CA PHE A 153 -11.61 -17.65 -12.34
C PHE A 153 -12.02 -17.07 -13.70
N VAL A 154 -11.47 -15.91 -14.08
CA VAL A 154 -11.68 -15.31 -15.40
C VAL A 154 -11.00 -16.14 -16.47
N LEU A 155 -9.75 -16.55 -16.20
CA LEU A 155 -8.99 -17.43 -17.11
C LEU A 155 -9.69 -18.77 -17.34
N GLY A 156 -10.22 -19.40 -16.30
CA GLY A 156 -10.96 -20.65 -16.43
C GLY A 156 -12.17 -20.53 -17.36
N LYS A 157 -12.87 -19.41 -17.35
CA LYS A 157 -13.97 -19.14 -18.28
C LYS A 157 -13.48 -18.95 -19.72
N LEU A 158 -12.38 -18.23 -19.92
CA LEU A 158 -11.77 -18.04 -21.24
C LEU A 158 -11.29 -19.38 -21.82
N VAL A 159 -10.60 -20.17 -21.02
CA VAL A 159 -10.14 -21.52 -21.42
C VAL A 159 -11.33 -22.38 -21.86
N SER A 160 -12.38 -22.45 -21.03
CA SER A 160 -13.58 -23.23 -21.37
C SER A 160 -14.28 -22.74 -22.63
N ALA A 161 -14.24 -21.45 -22.93
CA ALA A 161 -14.81 -20.89 -24.15
C ALA A 161 -13.98 -21.26 -25.39
N TRP A 162 -12.66 -21.39 -25.27
CA TRP A 162 -11.78 -21.77 -26.37
C TRP A 162 -11.72 -23.28 -26.58
N GLU A 163 -11.88 -24.11 -25.54
CA GLU A 163 -11.98 -25.58 -25.66
C GLU A 163 -13.16 -26.05 -26.51
N VAL A 164 -14.21 -25.24 -26.62
CA VAL A 164 -15.39 -25.53 -27.44
C VAL A 164 -15.17 -25.14 -28.91
N ASN A 165 -14.11 -24.41 -29.25
CA ASN A 165 -13.83 -23.96 -30.61
C ASN A 165 -13.29 -25.11 -31.45
N MET A 166 -13.94 -25.42 -32.60
CA MET A 166 -13.56 -26.52 -33.50
C MET A 166 -12.15 -26.39 -34.08
N LEU A 167 -11.57 -25.20 -34.10
CA LEU A 167 -10.22 -24.95 -34.63
C LEU A 167 -9.13 -25.18 -33.57
N VAL A 168 -9.51 -25.33 -32.29
CA VAL A 168 -8.61 -25.56 -31.19
C VAL A 168 -8.64 -27.00 -30.75
N GLU A 169 -7.48 -27.68 -30.79
CA GLU A 169 -7.35 -29.06 -30.34
C GLU A 169 -7.13 -29.17 -28.84
N ASN A 170 -6.33 -28.26 -28.31
CA ASN A 170 -6.02 -28.24 -26.87
C ASN A 170 -5.71 -26.82 -26.40
N VAL A 171 -6.11 -26.53 -25.16
CA VAL A 171 -5.77 -25.28 -24.49
C VAL A 171 -4.85 -25.59 -23.30
N SER A 172 -3.65 -25.07 -23.32
CA SER A 172 -2.68 -25.26 -22.22
C SER A 172 -2.53 -23.98 -21.42
N VAL A 173 -2.85 -24.09 -20.15
CA VAL A 173 -2.56 -23.05 -19.16
C VAL A 173 -2.34 -23.75 -17.82
N ASP A 174 -1.31 -23.34 -17.09
CA ASP A 174 -1.09 -23.91 -15.74
C ASP A 174 -1.97 -23.18 -14.69
N LEU A 175 -3.27 -23.45 -14.79
CA LEU A 175 -4.25 -22.88 -13.85
C LEU A 175 -3.95 -23.26 -12.39
N GLN A 176 -3.46 -24.47 -12.12
CA GLN A 176 -3.20 -24.92 -10.75
C GLN A 176 -2.06 -24.14 -10.11
N TRP A 177 -1.01 -23.85 -10.86
CA TRP A 177 0.10 -23.02 -10.38
C TRP A 177 -0.36 -21.59 -10.13
N LEU A 178 -1.15 -21.02 -11.05
CA LEU A 178 -1.74 -19.69 -10.90
C LEU A 178 -2.65 -19.61 -9.67
N GLU A 179 -3.56 -20.53 -9.49
CA GLU A 179 -4.45 -20.59 -8.33
C GLU A 179 -3.65 -20.61 -7.01
N ARG A 180 -2.57 -21.40 -6.95
CA ARG A 180 -1.70 -21.46 -5.77
C ARG A 180 -0.97 -20.13 -5.54
N LEU A 181 -0.45 -19.52 -6.59
CA LEU A 181 0.22 -18.21 -6.50
C LEU A 181 -0.74 -17.13 -6.01
N PHE A 182 -1.93 -17.03 -6.62
CA PHE A 182 -2.94 -16.07 -6.18
C PHE A 182 -3.40 -16.33 -4.74
N ALA A 183 -3.58 -17.58 -4.36
CA ALA A 183 -3.94 -17.93 -2.98
C ALA A 183 -2.85 -17.47 -1.97
N LEU A 184 -1.57 -17.63 -2.32
CA LEU A 184 -0.45 -17.15 -1.50
C LEU A 184 -0.40 -15.62 -1.42
N LEU A 185 -0.63 -14.92 -2.53
CA LEU A 185 -0.66 -13.45 -2.54
C LEU A 185 -1.81 -12.92 -1.69
N VAL A 186 -3.02 -13.46 -1.84
CA VAL A 186 -4.19 -13.10 -1.02
C VAL A 186 -3.96 -13.42 0.45
N PHE A 187 -3.34 -14.57 0.77
CA PHE A 187 -2.97 -14.90 2.15
C PHE A 187 -1.99 -13.89 2.73
N ALA A 188 -0.93 -13.54 1.98
CA ALA A 188 0.06 -12.56 2.40
C ALA A 188 -0.56 -11.17 2.61
N GLU A 189 -1.45 -10.72 1.73
CA GLU A 189 -2.18 -9.44 1.86
C GLU A 189 -3.03 -9.41 3.14
N ARG A 190 -3.75 -10.49 3.43
CA ARG A 190 -4.54 -10.62 4.66
C ARG A 190 -3.65 -10.61 5.90
N LEU A 191 -2.49 -11.27 5.84
CA LEU A 191 -1.52 -11.27 6.94
C LEU A 191 -0.97 -9.86 7.20
N VAL A 192 -0.58 -9.14 6.15
CA VAL A 192 -0.12 -7.74 6.25
C VAL A 192 -1.20 -6.84 6.83
N THR A 193 -2.45 -7.00 6.38
CA THR A 193 -3.59 -6.26 6.90
C THR A 193 -3.85 -6.55 8.39
N ALA A 194 -3.81 -7.82 8.79
CA ALA A 194 -3.95 -8.21 10.20
C ALA A 194 -2.83 -7.60 11.06
N LEU A 195 -1.59 -7.65 10.57
CA LEU A 195 -0.43 -7.06 11.23
C LEU A 195 -0.58 -5.54 11.37
N ALA A 196 -1.06 -4.85 10.31
CA ALA A 196 -1.31 -3.41 10.35
C ALA A 196 -2.35 -3.02 11.41
N ILE A 197 -3.42 -3.82 11.55
CA ILE A 197 -4.44 -3.61 12.57
C ILE A 197 -3.84 -3.80 13.98
N VAL A 198 -3.12 -4.89 14.23
CA VAL A 198 -2.52 -5.18 15.53
C VAL A 198 -1.50 -4.11 15.92
N LEU A 199 -0.62 -3.71 14.99
CA LEU A 199 0.37 -2.66 15.26
C LEU A 199 -0.28 -1.28 15.38
N GLY A 200 -1.33 -1.00 14.62
CA GLY A 200 -2.13 0.22 14.77
C GLY A 200 -2.79 0.33 16.16
N LEU A 201 -3.34 -0.78 16.67
CA LEU A 201 -3.80 -0.85 18.06
C LEU A 201 -2.67 -0.65 19.05
N GLY A 202 -1.49 -1.22 18.79
CA GLY A 202 -0.28 -0.99 19.59
C GLY A 202 0.11 0.48 19.64
N VAL A 203 0.07 1.19 18.51
CA VAL A 203 0.29 2.66 18.46
C VAL A 203 -0.71 3.39 19.34
N MET A 204 -2.00 3.05 19.27
CA MET A 204 -3.03 3.68 20.12
C MET A 204 -2.75 3.44 21.61
N LEU A 205 -2.31 2.25 22.00
CA LEU A 205 -1.96 1.95 23.39
C LEU A 205 -0.71 2.73 23.85
N ILE A 206 0.31 2.82 23.02
CA ILE A 206 1.52 3.62 23.30
C ILE A 206 1.14 5.09 23.48
N MET A 207 0.34 5.63 22.56
CA MET A 207 -0.15 7.00 22.64
C MET A 207 -0.98 7.22 23.90
N GLY A 208 -1.87 6.26 24.22
CA GLY A 208 -2.66 6.30 25.44
C GLY A 208 -1.80 6.42 26.71
N ASN A 209 -0.77 5.61 26.81
CA ASN A 209 0.16 5.64 27.94
C ASN A 209 1.01 6.93 27.97
N THR A 210 1.51 7.38 26.82
CA THR A 210 2.32 8.60 26.72
C THR A 210 1.51 9.83 27.13
N ILE A 211 0.26 9.94 26.65
CA ILE A 211 -0.64 11.05 27.02
C ILE A 211 -1.03 10.98 28.50
N ARG A 212 -1.27 9.79 29.04
CA ARG A 212 -1.52 9.62 30.48
C ARG A 212 -0.37 10.18 31.33
N LEU A 213 0.87 9.81 31.00
CA LEU A 213 2.04 10.30 31.71
C LEU A 213 2.19 11.82 31.57
N ALA A 214 1.88 12.39 30.39
CA ALA A 214 1.88 13.83 30.17
C ALA A 214 0.80 14.55 31.02
N ILE A 215 -0.38 13.97 31.16
CA ILE A 215 -1.44 14.51 32.04
C ILE A 215 -0.99 14.46 33.51
N GLU A 216 -0.45 13.34 33.96
CA GLU A 216 0.00 13.16 35.33
C GLU A 216 1.14 14.13 35.69
N SER A 217 2.08 14.37 34.77
CA SER A 217 3.18 15.35 34.99
C SER A 217 2.69 16.78 35.12
N ARG A 218 1.51 17.11 34.60
CA ARG A 218 0.90 18.46 34.66
C ARG A 218 -0.34 18.52 35.56
N ARG A 219 -0.52 17.52 36.41
CA ARG A 219 -1.73 17.40 37.25
C ARG A 219 -2.00 18.67 38.09
N GLN A 220 -0.99 19.20 38.75
CA GLN A 220 -1.14 20.40 39.58
C GLN A 220 -1.55 21.63 38.75
N GLU A 221 -1.02 21.80 37.56
CA GLU A 221 -1.39 22.88 36.65
C GLU A 221 -2.86 22.75 36.20
N ILE A 222 -3.29 21.53 35.90
CA ILE A 222 -4.66 21.21 35.49
C ILE A 222 -5.64 21.49 36.63
N GLU A 223 -5.31 21.11 37.87
CA GLU A 223 -6.13 21.38 39.08
C GLU A 223 -6.32 22.88 39.28
N VAL A 224 -5.26 23.67 39.17
CA VAL A 224 -5.35 25.13 39.28
C VAL A 224 -6.23 25.74 38.19
N ILE A 225 -6.07 25.31 36.95
CA ILE A 225 -6.88 25.79 35.83
C ILE A 225 -8.37 25.45 36.05
N LYS A 226 -8.70 24.26 36.56
CA LYS A 226 -10.08 23.86 36.86
C LYS A 226 -10.66 24.69 38.02
N LEU A 227 -9.89 24.96 39.07
CA LEU A 227 -10.30 25.79 40.21
C LEU A 227 -10.65 27.24 39.83
N VAL A 228 -9.95 27.79 38.83
CA VAL A 228 -10.22 29.17 38.32
C VAL A 228 -11.38 29.14 37.27
N GLY A 229 -11.96 27.99 36.98
CA GLY A 229 -13.12 27.86 36.07
C GLY A 229 -12.75 27.52 34.62
N GLY A 230 -11.54 26.99 34.36
CA GLY A 230 -11.14 26.54 33.06
C GLY A 230 -11.99 25.34 32.57
N THR A 231 -12.43 25.40 31.32
CA THR A 231 -13.24 24.31 30.70
C THR A 231 -12.39 23.10 30.37
N ASP A 232 -12.98 21.90 30.41
CA ASP A 232 -12.31 20.65 29.98
C ASP A 232 -11.82 20.72 28.55
N ALA A 233 -12.55 21.40 27.66
CA ALA A 233 -12.12 21.61 26.27
C ALA A 233 -10.83 22.42 26.16
N PHE A 234 -10.57 23.35 27.07
CA PHE A 234 -9.34 24.13 27.13
C PHE A 234 -8.17 23.24 27.58
N VAL A 235 -8.39 22.42 28.61
CA VAL A 235 -7.38 21.53 29.19
C VAL A 235 -7.01 20.41 28.22
N ARG A 236 -7.96 19.91 27.40
CA ARG A 236 -7.73 18.81 26.44
C ARG A 236 -6.85 19.19 25.26
N ARG A 237 -6.91 20.44 24.79
CA ARG A 237 -6.28 20.89 23.55
C ARG A 237 -4.77 20.59 23.46
N PRO A 238 -3.92 20.92 24.43
CA PRO A 238 -2.49 20.62 24.37
C PRO A 238 -2.20 19.14 24.13
N PHE A 239 -2.94 18.25 24.78
CA PHE A 239 -2.75 16.80 24.66
C PHE A 239 -3.19 16.26 23.28
N LEU A 240 -4.20 16.88 22.66
CA LEU A 240 -4.59 16.52 21.28
C LEU A 240 -3.50 16.90 20.27
N TYR A 241 -2.88 18.07 20.44
CA TYR A 241 -1.74 18.48 19.62
C TYR A 241 -0.51 17.62 19.89
N LEU A 242 -0.29 17.20 21.14
CA LEU A 242 0.76 16.28 21.50
C LEU A 242 0.58 14.94 20.74
N GLY A 243 -0.64 14.40 20.72
CA GLY A 243 -0.99 13.22 19.95
C GLY A 243 -0.76 13.39 18.45
N PHE A 244 -1.19 14.52 17.89
CA PHE A 244 -0.95 14.85 16.48
C PHE A 244 0.56 14.85 16.14
N TRP A 245 1.40 15.52 16.93
CA TRP A 245 2.84 15.62 16.69
C TRP A 245 3.57 14.29 16.86
N TYR A 246 3.17 13.46 17.84
CA TYR A 246 3.71 12.11 17.97
C TYR A 246 3.32 11.22 16.79
N GLY A 247 2.05 11.27 16.36
CA GLY A 247 1.58 10.52 15.21
C GLY A 247 2.25 10.95 13.91
N LEU A 248 2.37 12.26 13.69
CA LEU A 248 3.07 12.83 12.53
C LEU A 248 4.56 12.48 12.53
N GLY A 249 5.26 12.67 13.66
CA GLY A 249 6.68 12.32 13.78
C GLY A 249 6.94 10.83 13.59
N GLY A 250 6.05 9.97 14.10
CA GLY A 250 6.10 8.54 13.84
C GLY A 250 5.90 8.21 12.35
N ALA A 251 4.94 8.85 11.68
CA ALA A 251 4.71 8.67 10.24
C ALA A 251 5.90 9.17 9.39
N VAL A 252 6.52 10.29 9.79
CA VAL A 252 7.77 10.78 9.14
C VAL A 252 8.89 9.76 9.34
N THR A 253 9.03 9.18 10.52
CA THR A 253 10.01 8.12 10.79
C THR A 253 9.71 6.88 9.94
N ALA A 254 8.44 6.45 9.82
CA ALA A 254 8.02 5.36 8.96
C ALA A 254 8.35 5.63 7.48
N PHE A 255 8.15 6.86 7.02
CA PHE A 255 8.54 7.29 5.68
C PHE A 255 10.05 7.11 5.43
N PHE A 256 10.89 7.58 6.36
CA PHE A 256 12.34 7.40 6.22
C PHE A 256 12.75 5.93 6.26
N LEU A 257 12.12 5.10 7.12
CA LEU A 257 12.37 3.66 7.16
C LEU A 257 12.00 3.00 5.83
N LEU A 258 10.86 3.36 5.26
CA LEU A 258 10.43 2.86 3.95
C LEU A 258 11.42 3.24 2.84
N GLN A 259 11.78 4.53 2.74
CA GLN A 259 12.71 5.01 1.71
C GLN A 259 14.10 4.35 1.85
N THR A 260 14.55 4.18 3.08
CA THR A 260 15.81 3.48 3.37
C THR A 260 15.73 2.01 2.94
N SER A 261 14.63 1.32 3.26
CA SER A 261 14.41 -0.07 2.84
C SER A 261 14.38 -0.20 1.32
N LEU A 262 13.66 0.67 0.62
CA LEU A 262 13.62 0.68 -0.84
C LEU A 262 15.00 0.91 -1.45
N TYR A 263 15.77 1.85 -0.90
CA TYR A 263 17.14 2.12 -1.35
C TYR A 263 18.06 0.91 -1.19
N PHE A 264 18.01 0.21 -0.06
CA PHE A 264 18.81 -1.00 0.16
C PHE A 264 18.37 -2.18 -0.70
N LEU A 265 17.08 -2.27 -1.03
CA LEU A 265 16.55 -3.36 -1.85
C LEU A 265 16.66 -3.11 -3.36
N SER A 266 16.80 -1.86 -3.82
CA SER A 266 16.81 -1.52 -5.25
C SER A 266 17.93 -2.25 -6.00
N THR A 267 19.17 -2.17 -5.52
CA THR A 267 20.33 -2.81 -6.19
C THR A 267 20.21 -4.33 -6.29
N PRO A 268 19.89 -5.09 -5.21
CA PRO A 268 19.68 -6.53 -5.31
C PRO A 268 18.54 -6.92 -6.24
N VAL A 269 17.45 -6.16 -6.25
CA VAL A 269 16.29 -6.42 -7.11
C VAL A 269 16.62 -6.15 -8.57
N GLU A 270 17.31 -5.05 -8.89
CA GLU A 270 17.77 -4.75 -10.25
C GLU A 270 18.75 -5.82 -10.79
N MET A 271 19.70 -6.30 -9.97
CA MET A 271 20.59 -7.39 -10.36
C MET A 271 19.82 -8.68 -10.67
N LEU A 272 18.79 -8.95 -9.87
CA LEU A 272 17.94 -10.12 -10.10
C LEU A 272 17.13 -9.97 -11.39
N ALA A 273 16.50 -8.82 -11.62
CA ALA A 273 15.74 -8.51 -12.83
C ALA A 273 16.60 -8.64 -14.09
N GLN A 274 17.81 -8.08 -14.08
CA GLN A 274 18.74 -8.20 -15.20
C GLN A 274 19.15 -9.65 -15.51
N SER A 275 19.23 -10.52 -14.49
CA SER A 275 19.51 -11.94 -14.70
C SER A 275 18.40 -12.65 -15.48
N TYR A 276 17.17 -12.12 -15.43
CA TYR A 276 16.01 -12.60 -16.17
C TYR A 276 15.72 -11.80 -17.46
N ARG A 277 16.59 -10.85 -17.80
CA ARG A 277 16.44 -9.94 -18.96
C ARG A 277 15.19 -9.07 -18.89
N ASP A 278 14.87 -8.64 -17.70
CA ASP A 278 13.72 -7.79 -17.40
C ASP A 278 14.19 -6.42 -16.85
N ASP A 279 13.52 -5.34 -17.24
CA ASP A 279 13.81 -3.97 -16.80
C ASP A 279 12.97 -3.58 -15.55
N PHE A 280 12.71 -4.54 -14.68
CA PHE A 280 11.92 -4.28 -13.48
C PHE A 280 12.63 -3.33 -12.52
N ALA A 281 11.95 -2.25 -12.15
CA ALA A 281 12.38 -1.31 -11.11
C ALA A 281 11.42 -1.32 -9.92
N LEU A 282 11.98 -1.33 -8.72
CA LEU A 282 11.24 -1.36 -7.48
C LEU A 282 10.39 -0.09 -7.32
N GLN A 283 9.08 -0.24 -7.20
CA GLN A 283 8.16 0.88 -7.10
C GLN A 283 7.78 1.13 -5.64
N GLY A 284 7.92 2.39 -5.20
CA GLY A 284 7.41 2.83 -3.92
C GLY A 284 5.92 3.19 -3.97
N PRO A 285 5.31 3.55 -2.82
CA PRO A 285 3.86 3.85 -2.74
C PRO A 285 3.46 5.16 -3.45
N GLY A 286 4.38 5.82 -4.11
CA GLY A 286 4.16 7.09 -4.80
C GLY A 286 3.84 8.26 -3.84
N PHE A 287 3.50 9.41 -4.42
CA PHE A 287 3.17 10.61 -3.65
C PHE A 287 1.91 10.41 -2.79
N LEU A 288 0.86 9.83 -3.36
CA LEU A 288 -0.41 9.62 -2.66
C LEU A 288 -0.26 8.64 -1.48
N GLY A 289 0.48 7.55 -1.65
CA GLY A 289 0.73 6.58 -0.59
C GLY A 289 1.52 7.18 0.58
N ASN A 290 2.54 8.00 0.28
CA ASN A 290 3.31 8.71 1.29
C ASN A 290 2.45 9.76 2.03
N LEU A 291 1.57 10.46 1.32
CA LEU A 291 0.62 11.40 1.94
C LEU A 291 -0.37 10.67 2.85
N LEU A 292 -0.91 9.54 2.41
CA LEU A 292 -1.81 8.70 3.21
C LEU A 292 -1.12 8.18 4.49
N LEU A 293 0.17 7.83 4.42
CA LEU A 293 0.95 7.46 5.60
C LEU A 293 1.01 8.60 6.62
N LEU A 294 1.35 9.81 6.19
CA LEU A 294 1.43 10.97 7.08
C LEU A 294 0.08 11.31 7.72
N VAL A 295 -0.98 11.27 6.92
CA VAL A 295 -2.35 11.54 7.38
C VAL A 295 -2.83 10.45 8.34
N SER A 296 -2.64 9.18 8.01
CA SER A 296 -3.08 8.06 8.86
C SER A 296 -2.35 8.03 10.20
N GLY A 297 -1.03 8.29 10.23
CA GLY A 297 -0.27 8.39 11.46
C GLY A 297 -0.74 9.55 12.34
N SER A 298 -1.01 10.72 11.74
CA SER A 298 -1.55 11.87 12.45
C SER A 298 -2.93 11.60 13.04
N ILE A 299 -3.81 10.94 12.28
CA ILE A 299 -5.16 10.55 12.73
C ILE A 299 -5.07 9.54 13.87
N LEU A 300 -4.24 8.50 13.75
CA LEU A 300 -4.03 7.52 14.82
C LEU A 300 -3.52 8.16 16.10
N GLY A 301 -2.58 9.12 16.00
CA GLY A 301 -2.08 9.88 17.12
C GLY A 301 -3.18 10.71 17.81
N ILE A 302 -4.03 11.39 17.03
CA ILE A 302 -5.17 12.15 17.57
C ILE A 302 -6.18 11.22 18.24
N ILE A 303 -6.56 10.10 17.59
CA ILE A 303 -7.53 9.15 18.15
C ILE A 303 -7.00 8.57 19.47
N GLY A 304 -5.73 8.13 19.51
CA GLY A 304 -5.10 7.63 20.72
C GLY A 304 -5.10 8.67 21.85
N SER A 305 -4.81 9.95 21.51
CA SER A 305 -4.87 11.06 22.44
C SER A 305 -6.30 11.34 22.95
N VAL A 306 -7.30 11.37 22.07
CA VAL A 306 -8.72 11.56 22.45
C VAL A 306 -9.16 10.49 23.44
N LEU A 307 -8.86 9.22 23.15
CA LEU A 307 -9.22 8.10 24.04
C LEU A 307 -8.54 8.21 25.39
N ALA A 308 -7.25 8.55 25.44
CA ALA A 308 -6.51 8.72 26.67
C ALA A 308 -7.02 9.90 27.52
N VAL A 309 -7.19 11.06 26.90
CA VAL A 309 -7.66 12.26 27.57
C VAL A 309 -9.08 12.08 28.12
N SER A 310 -10.00 11.49 27.34
CA SER A 310 -11.38 11.30 27.77
C SER A 310 -11.48 10.37 28.97
N ARG A 311 -10.60 9.39 29.10
CA ARG A 311 -10.59 8.45 30.22
C ARG A 311 -9.94 9.00 31.49
N HIS A 312 -8.81 9.73 31.36
CA HIS A 312 -8.01 10.13 32.52
C HIS A 312 -8.31 11.54 33.04
N LEU A 313 -8.92 12.42 32.23
CA LEU A 313 -9.29 13.76 32.68
C LEU A 313 -10.49 13.74 33.63
N ALA A 314 -11.35 12.74 33.52
CA ALA A 314 -12.47 12.53 34.43
C ALA A 314 -12.02 12.15 35.86
N ASP A 315 -10.82 11.54 35.97
CA ASP A 315 -10.27 11.16 37.30
C ASP A 315 -9.64 12.33 38.06
N ILE A 316 -9.54 13.53 37.44
CA ILE A 316 -8.97 14.76 38.02
C ILE A 316 -10.13 15.75 38.31
N GLU A 317 -11.21 15.31 38.93
CA GLU A 317 -12.19 16.24 39.45
C GLU A 317 -11.73 16.75 40.85
N PRO A 318 -11.67 18.08 41.06
CA PRO A 318 -11.43 18.61 42.42
C PRO A 318 -12.61 18.26 43.31
N ALA A 319 -12.33 17.63 44.47
CA ALA A 319 -13.31 17.28 45.48
C ALA A 319 -13.93 18.55 46.10
#